data_829ca2995a634220f4def822f84cedd6
#
_entry.id   829ca2995a634220f4def822f84cedd6
#
_cell.length_a   1.000
_cell.length_b   1.000
_cell.length_c   1.000
_cell.angle_alpha   90.00
_cell.angle_beta   90.00
_cell.angle_gamma   90.00
#
_symmetry.space_group_name_H-M   'P 1'
#
loop_
_entity.id
_entity.type
_entity.pdbx_description
1 polymer ?
#
loop_
_entity_poly.entity_id
_entity_poly.type
_entity_poly.pdbx_seq_one_letter_code
_entity_poly.pdbx_strand_id
1 'polypeptide(L)'
;MISRLLPDPHLISAIGLAHDLGHPPYGHGGEVALNYCMQEYGGFEGNGQTLRILTRLEKYVRGYGLNPTRRLLLGILKYPMPYSQASSRLAKPLTPELPWLIKSSDYKPPNCYLNTERNVVKWILAPFSSEDKDKLTHPPVIGGKQIYYHALDTSIMELADDICYSVHDLEDAISLKLVTRENFWPAFRKAGGTTAFLHLIDEKIKSRFEKYESISTTLKKLFSPNSCIRKASIGRLIHLCIIHCRIRHNKIFEHPLLSLNAYLEEPFAQLQKQLEKVIVTLVIKSPNVQHLEFKGQRIVIELFKALEMDPERFLPESTFKTYIQAKNEKAQKRVICDYIAGMTDEYAAKLYERIFCPHRGSVFERL
;
A
#
# COMPACT_ATOMS: atom_id res chain seq x y z
N MET A 1 -16.37 -17.95 -20.98
CA MET A 1 -16.66 -16.49 -21.04
C MET A 1 -15.77 -15.69 -20.11
N ILE A 2 -15.54 -16.08 -18.86
CA ILE A 2 -14.67 -15.40 -17.88
C ILE A 2 -13.22 -15.31 -18.36
N SER A 3 -12.68 -16.33 -19.02
CA SER A 3 -11.29 -16.36 -19.50
C SER A 3 -10.91 -15.20 -20.43
N ARG A 4 -11.86 -14.62 -21.16
CA ARG A 4 -11.64 -13.45 -22.03
C ARG A 4 -11.58 -12.13 -21.26
N LEU A 5 -12.01 -12.12 -20.01
CA LEU A 5 -12.00 -10.95 -19.14
C LEU A 5 -10.78 -10.91 -18.23
N LEU A 6 -10.10 -12.06 -18.04
CA LEU A 6 -8.86 -12.10 -17.28
C LEU A 6 -7.81 -11.17 -17.91
N PRO A 7 -7.01 -10.48 -17.10
CA PRO A 7 -5.93 -9.66 -17.62
C PRO A 7 -4.88 -10.52 -18.34
N ASP A 8 -4.29 -9.96 -19.37
CA ASP A 8 -3.09 -10.51 -19.96
C ASP A 8 -1.96 -10.58 -18.92
N PRO A 9 -1.06 -11.60 -18.95
CA PRO A 9 0.05 -11.71 -18.01
C PRO A 9 0.93 -10.47 -17.93
N HIS A 10 1.19 -9.77 -19.03
CA HIS A 10 1.97 -8.51 -19.01
C HIS A 10 1.21 -7.38 -18.32
N LEU A 11 -0.10 -7.29 -18.54
CA LEU A 11 -0.94 -6.29 -17.89
C LEU A 11 -0.96 -6.48 -16.37
N ILE A 12 -1.21 -7.71 -15.90
CA ILE A 12 -1.27 -7.94 -14.44
C ILE A 12 0.10 -7.79 -13.78
N SER A 13 1.18 -8.19 -14.47
CA SER A 13 2.55 -7.95 -13.99
C SER A 13 2.85 -6.45 -13.91
N ALA A 14 2.44 -5.66 -14.90
CA ALA A 14 2.63 -4.21 -14.88
C ALA A 14 1.82 -3.55 -13.75
N ILE A 15 0.60 -4.01 -13.47
CA ILE A 15 -0.21 -3.54 -12.33
C ILE A 15 0.50 -3.89 -11.03
N GLY A 16 0.96 -5.14 -10.87
CA GLY A 16 1.69 -5.59 -9.67
C GLY A 16 2.99 -4.82 -9.43
N LEU A 17 3.75 -4.49 -10.49
CA LEU A 17 4.99 -3.70 -10.37
C LEU A 17 4.72 -2.22 -10.04
N ALA A 18 3.56 -1.71 -10.41
CA ALA A 18 3.25 -0.29 -10.31
C ALA A 18 2.44 0.09 -9.05
N HIS A 19 1.79 -0.87 -8.39
CA HIS A 19 0.75 -0.58 -7.37
C HIS A 19 1.27 0.26 -6.19
N ASP A 20 2.52 0.10 -5.80
CA ASP A 20 3.13 0.74 -4.63
C ASP A 20 4.14 1.85 -4.94
N LEU A 21 4.28 2.27 -6.21
CA LEU A 21 5.21 3.34 -6.62
C LEU A 21 4.99 4.67 -5.89
N GLY A 22 3.81 4.91 -5.39
CA GLY A 22 3.45 6.15 -4.69
C GLY A 22 3.77 6.16 -3.19
N HIS A 23 4.30 5.09 -2.62
CA HIS A 23 4.71 5.08 -1.23
C HIS A 23 5.92 5.98 -1.01
N PRO A 24 5.84 6.92 -0.05
CA PRO A 24 6.93 7.84 0.24
C PRO A 24 8.02 7.15 1.06
N PRO A 25 9.18 7.79 1.26
CA PRO A 25 10.20 7.28 2.17
C PRO A 25 9.61 7.02 3.56
N TYR A 26 10.09 5.98 4.22
CA TYR A 26 9.62 5.47 5.52
C TYR A 26 8.18 4.92 5.51
N GLY A 27 7.66 4.55 4.36
CA GLY A 27 6.36 3.89 4.21
C GLY A 27 5.20 4.63 4.87
N HIS A 28 4.42 3.96 5.71
CA HIS A 28 3.26 4.57 6.38
C HIS A 28 3.61 5.76 7.29
N GLY A 29 4.80 5.77 7.91
CA GLY A 29 5.25 6.91 8.70
C GLY A 29 5.42 8.16 7.84
N GLY A 30 6.07 8.03 6.69
CA GLY A 30 6.23 9.11 5.73
C GLY A 30 4.91 9.55 5.10
N GLU A 31 4.00 8.61 4.85
CA GLU A 31 2.67 8.89 4.32
C GLU A 31 1.83 9.76 5.29
N VAL A 32 1.82 9.40 6.57
CA VAL A 32 1.19 10.20 7.63
C VAL A 32 1.82 11.60 7.71
N ALA A 33 3.14 11.68 7.64
CA ALA A 33 3.88 12.94 7.68
C ALA A 33 3.56 13.85 6.49
N LEU A 34 3.57 13.31 5.26
CA LEU A 34 3.19 14.07 4.07
C LEU A 34 1.72 14.49 4.09
N ASN A 35 0.82 13.62 4.56
CA ASN A 35 -0.59 13.98 4.70
C ASN A 35 -0.78 15.11 5.72
N TYR A 36 -0.03 15.10 6.83
CA TYR A 36 0.01 16.21 7.80
C TYR A 36 0.46 17.52 7.13
N CYS A 37 1.58 17.51 6.44
CA CYS A 37 2.10 18.71 5.76
C CYS A 37 1.16 19.24 4.66
N MET A 38 0.38 18.34 4.05
CA MET A 38 -0.48 18.65 2.91
C MET A 38 -1.96 18.78 3.24
N GLN A 39 -2.39 18.66 4.52
CA GLN A 39 -3.81 18.56 4.87
C GLN A 39 -4.67 19.72 4.34
N GLU A 40 -4.14 20.95 4.33
CA GLU A 40 -4.82 22.13 3.78
C GLU A 40 -4.60 22.30 2.27
N TYR A 41 -3.61 21.62 1.73
CA TYR A 41 -3.19 21.70 0.33
C TYR A 41 -3.65 20.52 -0.53
N GLY A 42 -4.62 19.74 -0.04
CA GLY A 42 -5.24 18.63 -0.77
C GLY A 42 -4.70 17.26 -0.43
N GLY A 43 -4.03 17.15 0.72
CA GLY A 43 -3.60 15.91 1.35
C GLY A 43 -2.54 15.13 0.61
N PHE A 44 -2.23 13.97 1.17
CA PHE A 44 -1.38 12.95 0.55
C PHE A 44 -1.96 11.57 0.84
N GLU A 45 -1.82 10.63 -0.11
CA GLU A 45 -2.19 9.22 0.03
C GLU A 45 -1.41 8.42 -1.02
N GLY A 46 -0.82 7.29 -0.62
CA GLY A 46 0.14 6.52 -1.42
C GLY A 46 -0.44 6.00 -2.74
N ASN A 47 -1.65 5.41 -2.72
CA ASN A 47 -2.28 4.92 -3.97
C ASN A 47 -2.68 6.09 -4.90
N GLY A 48 -3.12 7.20 -4.33
CA GLY A 48 -3.35 8.44 -5.08
C GLY A 48 -2.07 8.97 -5.72
N GLN A 49 -0.95 8.88 -5.02
CA GLN A 49 0.37 9.26 -5.53
C GLN A 49 0.85 8.30 -6.63
N THR A 50 0.61 6.98 -6.50
CA THR A 50 0.86 6.01 -7.58
C THR A 50 0.17 6.43 -8.87
N LEU A 51 -1.13 6.74 -8.81
CA LEU A 51 -1.88 7.22 -9.97
C LEU A 51 -1.25 8.49 -10.57
N ARG A 52 -0.84 9.42 -9.71
CA ARG A 52 -0.19 10.67 -10.11
C ARG A 52 1.16 10.45 -10.78
N ILE A 53 2.01 9.57 -10.24
CA ILE A 53 3.29 9.18 -10.86
C ILE A 53 3.05 8.68 -12.28
N LEU A 54 2.19 7.68 -12.43
CA LEU A 54 1.92 7.02 -13.70
C LEU A 54 1.34 7.94 -14.77
N THR A 55 0.56 8.95 -14.37
CA THR A 55 -0.21 9.78 -15.30
C THR A 55 0.35 11.19 -15.48
N ARG A 56 1.29 11.65 -14.62
CA ARG A 56 1.79 13.03 -14.64
C ARG A 56 3.27 13.20 -14.37
N LEU A 57 3.83 12.53 -13.36
CA LEU A 57 5.17 12.85 -12.88
C LEU A 57 6.26 12.21 -13.74
N GLU A 58 6.00 11.00 -14.22
CA GLU A 58 6.88 10.34 -15.17
C GLU A 58 6.99 11.11 -16.48
N LYS A 59 8.19 11.05 -17.09
CA LYS A 59 8.54 11.91 -18.23
C LYS A 59 8.52 11.18 -19.57
N TYR A 60 7.90 10.01 -19.66
CA TYR A 60 7.88 9.22 -20.90
C TYR A 60 7.08 9.93 -22.01
N VAL A 61 5.87 10.44 -21.67
CA VAL A 61 5.07 11.23 -22.59
C VAL A 61 4.70 12.56 -21.94
N ARG A 62 5.10 13.67 -22.57
CA ARG A 62 4.85 15.01 -22.01
C ARG A 62 3.38 15.25 -21.70
N GLY A 63 3.06 15.48 -20.43
CA GLY A 63 1.71 15.75 -19.93
C GLY A 63 0.84 14.50 -19.65
N TYR A 64 1.35 13.30 -19.94
CA TYR A 64 0.63 12.03 -19.76
C TYR A 64 1.40 10.99 -18.93
N GLY A 65 2.54 11.36 -18.36
CA GLY A 65 3.37 10.47 -17.56
C GLY A 65 3.90 9.27 -18.36
N LEU A 66 3.72 8.06 -17.86
CA LEU A 66 4.03 6.81 -18.59
C LEU A 66 3.04 6.51 -19.72
N ASN A 67 1.94 7.27 -19.81
CA ASN A 67 0.85 7.06 -20.76
C ASN A 67 0.29 5.61 -20.75
N PRO A 68 -0.05 5.07 -19.60
CA PRO A 68 -0.51 3.69 -19.47
C PRO A 68 -1.92 3.49 -20.04
N THR A 69 -2.27 2.25 -20.33
CA THR A 69 -3.62 1.92 -20.83
C THR A 69 -4.68 2.21 -19.75
N ARG A 70 -5.91 2.49 -20.19
CA ARG A 70 -7.05 2.70 -19.29
C ARG A 70 -7.27 1.51 -18.35
N ARG A 71 -7.08 0.28 -18.83
CA ARG A 71 -7.28 -0.92 -18.04
C ARG A 71 -6.20 -1.07 -16.96
N LEU A 72 -4.94 -0.71 -17.25
CA LEU A 72 -3.88 -0.67 -16.24
C LEU A 72 -4.24 0.32 -15.14
N LEU A 73 -4.64 1.54 -15.51
CA LEU A 73 -5.02 2.56 -14.54
C LEU A 73 -6.25 2.17 -13.71
N LEU A 74 -7.22 1.46 -14.31
CA LEU A 74 -8.34 0.90 -13.57
C LEU A 74 -7.86 -0.14 -12.54
N GLY A 75 -6.88 -0.98 -12.90
CA GLY A 75 -6.28 -1.96 -12.00
C GLY A 75 -5.51 -1.34 -10.83
N ILE A 76 -4.95 -0.13 -11.02
CA ILE A 76 -4.27 0.65 -9.98
C ILE A 76 -5.24 1.44 -9.10
N LEU A 77 -6.41 1.78 -9.60
CA LEU A 77 -7.38 2.63 -8.90
C LEU A 77 -8.10 1.86 -7.78
N LYS A 78 -7.41 1.67 -6.65
CA LYS A 78 -7.95 1.00 -5.45
C LYS A 78 -9.13 1.77 -4.85
N TYR A 79 -9.03 3.09 -4.78
CA TYR A 79 -9.97 3.95 -4.06
C TYR A 79 -10.48 5.07 -4.96
N PRO A 80 -11.58 4.86 -5.71
CA PRO A 80 -12.10 5.83 -6.69
C PRO A 80 -12.88 6.98 -6.06
N MET A 81 -12.45 7.45 -4.88
CA MET A 81 -12.99 8.61 -4.15
C MET A 81 -11.95 9.71 -4.10
N PRO A 82 -12.29 10.99 -4.39
CA PRO A 82 -11.34 12.09 -4.29
C PRO A 82 -11.00 12.44 -2.84
N TYR A 83 -9.77 12.87 -2.57
CA TYR A 83 -9.30 13.25 -1.22
C TYR A 83 -10.25 14.21 -0.52
N SER A 84 -10.77 15.24 -1.19
CA SER A 84 -11.69 16.22 -0.59
C SER A 84 -12.99 15.61 -0.05
N GLN A 85 -13.48 14.54 -0.67
CA GLN A 85 -14.67 13.83 -0.21
C GLN A 85 -14.32 12.83 0.89
N ALA A 86 -13.19 12.14 0.77
CA ALA A 86 -12.75 11.17 1.76
C ALA A 86 -12.35 11.86 3.09
N SER A 87 -11.64 12.99 3.02
CA SER A 87 -11.19 13.75 4.20
C SER A 87 -12.30 14.48 4.92
N SER A 88 -13.38 14.88 4.23
CA SER A 88 -14.52 15.56 4.87
C SER A 88 -15.23 14.70 5.93
N ARG A 89 -15.00 13.40 5.91
CA ARG A 89 -15.56 12.41 6.84
C ARG A 89 -14.69 12.18 8.07
N LEU A 90 -13.47 12.71 8.08
CA LEU A 90 -12.53 12.57 9.19
C LEU A 90 -12.73 13.72 10.19
N ALA A 91 -12.55 13.42 11.48
CA ALA A 91 -12.44 14.46 12.49
C ALA A 91 -11.20 15.31 12.22
N LYS A 92 -11.30 16.64 12.40
CA LYS A 92 -10.12 17.49 12.33
C LYS A 92 -9.22 17.19 13.52
N PRO A 93 -7.95 16.83 13.31
CA PRO A 93 -7.03 16.61 14.41
C PRO A 93 -6.72 17.93 15.13
N LEU A 94 -6.34 17.81 16.40
CA LEU A 94 -5.81 18.95 17.16
C LEU A 94 -4.46 19.37 16.58
N THR A 95 -4.21 20.69 16.56
CA THR A 95 -2.90 21.19 16.16
C THR A 95 -1.85 20.69 17.16
N PRO A 96 -0.77 20.03 16.72
CA PRO A 96 0.25 19.53 17.63
C PRO A 96 1.01 20.68 18.29
N GLU A 97 1.38 20.54 19.55
CA GLU A 97 2.20 21.52 20.30
C GLU A 97 3.56 21.76 19.60
N LEU A 98 4.17 20.69 19.11
CA LEU A 98 5.40 20.75 18.32
C LEU A 98 5.09 20.27 16.89
N PRO A 99 5.51 21.05 15.88
CA PRO A 99 5.15 20.76 14.48
C PRO A 99 5.59 19.41 13.93
N TRP A 100 6.53 18.73 14.58
CA TRP A 100 7.04 17.42 14.19
C TRP A 100 6.57 16.30 15.12
N LEU A 101 5.92 16.63 16.25
CA LEU A 101 5.42 15.65 17.23
C LEU A 101 3.95 15.36 16.95
N ILE A 102 3.71 14.54 15.96
CA ILE A 102 2.36 14.14 15.53
C ILE A 102 2.06 12.71 15.96
N LYS A 103 0.79 12.47 16.30
CA LYS A 103 0.29 11.11 16.54
C LYS A 103 -0.22 10.52 15.23
N SER A 104 0.37 9.40 14.80
CA SER A 104 0.06 8.76 13.50
C SER A 104 -1.43 8.54 13.27
N SER A 105 -2.19 8.14 14.31
CA SER A 105 -3.64 7.89 14.19
C SER A 105 -4.44 9.12 13.78
N ASP A 106 -3.97 10.32 14.10
CA ASP A 106 -4.72 11.55 13.92
C ASP A 106 -4.55 12.12 12.49
N TYR A 107 -3.46 11.73 11.83
CA TYR A 107 -3.10 12.22 10.50
C TYR A 107 -3.03 11.10 9.45
N LYS A 108 -3.55 9.91 9.77
CA LYS A 108 -3.64 8.84 8.79
C LYS A 108 -4.44 9.29 7.58
N PRO A 109 -3.89 9.21 6.34
CA PRO A 109 -4.61 9.61 5.16
C PRO A 109 -5.85 8.73 4.94
N PRO A 110 -6.93 9.30 4.40
CA PRO A 110 -8.08 8.52 3.96
C PRO A 110 -7.77 7.79 2.67
N ASN A 111 -8.32 6.62 2.48
CA ASN A 111 -8.23 5.87 1.23
C ASN A 111 -8.89 6.66 0.08
N CYS A 112 -8.11 7.14 -0.89
CA CYS A 112 -8.59 8.06 -1.92
C CYS A 112 -7.63 8.17 -3.11
N TYR A 113 -8.03 8.91 -4.12
CA TYR A 113 -7.10 9.50 -5.10
C TYR A 113 -6.97 11.01 -4.88
N LEU A 114 -5.84 11.62 -5.33
CA LEU A 114 -5.60 13.05 -5.17
C LEU A 114 -6.51 13.87 -6.09
N ASN A 115 -7.06 14.95 -5.59
CA ASN A 115 -7.99 15.82 -6.37
C ASN A 115 -7.41 16.31 -7.69
N THR A 116 -6.09 16.41 -7.80
CA THR A 116 -5.38 16.79 -9.03
C THR A 116 -5.59 15.80 -10.17
N GLU A 117 -5.96 14.54 -9.86
CA GLU A 117 -6.14 13.45 -10.82
C GLU A 117 -7.61 13.21 -11.23
N ARG A 118 -8.54 14.10 -10.84
CA ARG A 118 -9.97 13.97 -11.17
C ARG A 118 -10.26 13.73 -12.65
N ASN A 119 -9.55 14.43 -13.53
CA ASN A 119 -9.79 14.30 -14.97
C ASN A 119 -9.35 12.93 -15.48
N VAL A 120 -8.26 12.41 -14.95
CA VAL A 120 -7.78 11.06 -15.26
C VAL A 120 -8.78 10.03 -14.77
N VAL A 121 -9.25 10.14 -13.53
CA VAL A 121 -10.25 9.21 -12.99
C VAL A 121 -11.57 9.27 -13.78
N LYS A 122 -12.03 10.45 -14.17
CA LYS A 122 -13.18 10.59 -15.08
C LYS A 122 -12.95 9.84 -16.39
N TRP A 123 -11.77 9.94 -16.98
CA TRP A 123 -11.43 9.24 -18.21
C TRP A 123 -11.34 7.72 -17.99
N ILE A 124 -10.75 7.25 -16.89
CA ILE A 124 -10.70 5.83 -16.53
C ILE A 124 -12.13 5.25 -16.47
N LEU A 125 -13.01 5.94 -15.78
CA LEU A 125 -14.38 5.49 -15.52
C LEU A 125 -15.37 5.76 -16.68
N ALA A 126 -14.95 6.51 -17.72
CA ALA A 126 -15.84 6.91 -18.81
C ALA A 126 -16.67 5.74 -19.46
N PRO A 127 -16.11 4.53 -19.66
CA PRO A 127 -16.85 3.43 -20.29
C PRO A 127 -17.99 2.84 -19.44
N PHE A 128 -18.03 3.08 -18.12
CA PHE A 128 -19.02 2.50 -17.23
C PHE A 128 -20.33 3.30 -17.23
N SER A 129 -21.44 2.63 -16.89
CA SER A 129 -22.74 3.28 -16.71
C SER A 129 -22.69 4.32 -15.57
N SER A 130 -23.67 5.22 -15.52
CA SER A 130 -23.79 6.19 -14.42
C SER A 130 -24.00 5.48 -13.08
N GLU A 131 -24.76 4.40 -13.06
CA GLU A 131 -25.04 3.61 -11.86
C GLU A 131 -23.79 2.89 -11.34
N ASP A 132 -23.02 2.25 -12.23
CA ASP A 132 -21.75 1.62 -11.85
C ASP A 132 -20.75 2.63 -11.32
N LYS A 133 -20.65 3.81 -11.94
CA LYS A 133 -19.80 4.91 -11.46
C LYS A 133 -20.20 5.37 -10.06
N ASP A 134 -21.48 5.59 -9.85
CA ASP A 134 -21.98 6.06 -8.57
C ASP A 134 -21.68 5.07 -7.43
N LYS A 135 -22.00 3.78 -7.64
CA LYS A 135 -21.71 2.71 -6.69
C LYS A 135 -20.21 2.61 -6.37
N LEU A 136 -19.35 2.77 -7.39
CA LEU A 136 -17.91 2.66 -7.24
C LEU A 136 -17.31 3.88 -6.50
N THR A 137 -17.79 5.09 -6.79
CA THR A 137 -17.28 6.34 -6.22
C THR A 137 -17.93 6.75 -4.89
N HIS A 138 -19.06 6.14 -4.55
CA HIS A 138 -19.78 6.35 -3.30
C HIS A 138 -19.95 5.03 -2.51
N PRO A 139 -18.84 4.42 -2.07
CA PRO A 139 -18.89 3.14 -1.39
C PRO A 139 -19.68 3.26 -0.06
N PRO A 140 -20.51 2.23 0.27
CA PRO A 140 -21.33 2.22 1.46
C PRO A 140 -20.49 2.14 2.74
N VAL A 141 -21.06 2.64 3.84
CA VAL A 141 -20.53 2.45 5.20
C VAL A 141 -21.33 1.36 5.88
N ILE A 142 -20.70 0.25 6.22
CA ILE A 142 -21.32 -0.90 6.90
C ILE A 142 -20.57 -1.14 8.22
N GLY A 143 -21.30 -1.13 9.34
CA GLY A 143 -20.68 -1.32 10.66
C GLY A 143 -19.61 -0.29 11.01
N GLY A 144 -19.76 0.96 10.54
CA GLY A 144 -18.79 2.05 10.74
C GLY A 144 -17.54 1.97 9.84
N LYS A 145 -17.45 0.98 8.96
CA LYS A 145 -16.36 0.83 7.99
C LYS A 145 -16.83 1.08 6.57
N GLN A 146 -16.03 1.80 5.81
CA GLN A 146 -16.28 2.01 4.40
C GLN A 146 -15.89 0.75 3.60
N ILE A 147 -16.81 0.26 2.74
CA ILE A 147 -16.60 -0.94 1.93
C ILE A 147 -16.30 -0.52 0.50
N TYR A 148 -15.04 -0.51 0.12
CA TYR A 148 -14.63 -0.21 -1.25
C TYR A 148 -14.91 -1.37 -2.19
N TYR A 149 -15.30 -1.04 -3.40
CA TYR A 149 -15.44 -1.99 -4.49
C TYR A 149 -14.25 -1.86 -5.44
N HIS A 150 -13.73 -2.99 -5.89
CA HIS A 150 -12.56 -3.05 -6.74
C HIS A 150 -12.92 -3.62 -8.11
N ALA A 151 -12.23 -3.16 -9.16
CA ALA A 151 -12.28 -3.80 -10.45
C ALA A 151 -11.62 -5.20 -10.38
N LEU A 152 -11.90 -6.05 -11.38
CA LEU A 152 -11.34 -7.40 -11.44
C LEU A 152 -9.82 -7.41 -11.29
N ASP A 153 -9.12 -6.60 -12.08
CA ASP A 153 -7.66 -6.58 -12.10
C ASP A 153 -7.08 -6.03 -10.78
N THR A 154 -7.73 -5.03 -10.17
CA THR A 154 -7.41 -4.53 -8.83
C THR A 154 -7.57 -5.63 -7.79
N SER A 155 -8.67 -6.39 -7.83
CA SER A 155 -8.92 -7.46 -6.86
C SER A 155 -7.92 -8.62 -6.99
N ILE A 156 -7.42 -8.90 -8.19
CA ILE A 156 -6.36 -9.89 -8.42
C ILE A 156 -5.04 -9.39 -7.82
N MET A 157 -4.70 -8.14 -8.06
CA MET A 157 -3.48 -7.52 -7.54
C MET A 157 -3.50 -7.47 -6.01
N GLU A 158 -4.59 -6.98 -5.40
CA GLU A 158 -4.71 -6.93 -3.94
C GLU A 158 -4.66 -8.32 -3.29
N LEU A 159 -5.31 -9.31 -3.91
CA LEU A 159 -5.23 -10.68 -3.40
C LEU A 159 -3.80 -11.24 -3.45
N ALA A 160 -3.04 -10.93 -4.51
CA ALA A 160 -1.64 -11.33 -4.62
C ALA A 160 -0.77 -10.60 -3.57
N ASP A 161 -0.99 -9.31 -3.37
CA ASP A 161 -0.32 -8.48 -2.37
C ASP A 161 -0.59 -9.00 -0.95
N ASP A 162 -1.85 -9.26 -0.60
CA ASP A 162 -2.24 -9.85 0.69
C ASP A 162 -1.57 -11.20 0.97
N ILE A 163 -1.47 -12.06 -0.06
CA ILE A 163 -0.78 -13.35 0.06
C ILE A 163 0.71 -13.14 0.30
N CYS A 164 1.35 -12.25 -0.48
CA CYS A 164 2.76 -11.91 -0.31
C CYS A 164 3.04 -11.32 1.06
N TYR A 165 2.26 -10.33 1.49
CA TYR A 165 2.38 -9.70 2.80
C TYR A 165 2.27 -10.72 3.94
N SER A 166 1.28 -11.61 3.88
CA SER A 166 1.06 -12.59 4.96
C SER A 166 2.11 -13.72 5.02
N VAL A 167 2.77 -14.05 3.91
CA VAL A 167 3.68 -15.20 3.83
C VAL A 167 5.15 -14.77 3.74
N HIS A 168 5.48 -13.81 2.87
CA HIS A 168 6.87 -13.36 2.71
C HIS A 168 7.32 -12.46 3.84
N ASP A 169 6.48 -11.56 4.35
CA ASP A 169 6.83 -10.76 5.52
C ASP A 169 7.02 -11.64 6.76
N LEU A 170 6.26 -12.75 6.84
CA LEU A 170 6.50 -13.75 7.89
C LEU A 170 7.86 -14.44 7.72
N GLU A 171 8.27 -14.79 6.49
CA GLU A 171 9.58 -15.36 6.21
C GLU A 171 10.70 -14.42 6.65
N ASP A 172 10.59 -13.13 6.26
CA ASP A 172 11.57 -12.11 6.61
C ASP A 172 11.63 -11.86 8.11
N ALA A 173 10.47 -11.78 8.77
CA ALA A 173 10.39 -11.63 10.22
C ALA A 173 11.03 -12.82 10.98
N ILE A 174 10.87 -14.04 10.47
CA ILE A 174 11.53 -15.24 11.02
C ILE A 174 13.04 -15.17 10.77
N SER A 175 13.47 -14.79 9.58
CA SER A 175 14.88 -14.67 9.20
C SER A 175 15.61 -13.62 10.03
N LEU A 176 14.95 -12.51 10.33
CA LEU A 176 15.42 -11.44 11.20
C LEU A 176 15.26 -11.75 12.70
N LYS A 177 14.73 -12.93 13.06
CA LYS A 177 14.45 -13.35 14.45
C LYS A 177 13.48 -12.44 15.22
N LEU A 178 12.68 -11.66 14.53
CA LEU A 178 11.59 -10.88 15.11
C LEU A 178 10.41 -11.80 15.48
N VAL A 179 10.18 -12.83 14.65
CA VAL A 179 9.23 -13.91 14.92
C VAL A 179 10.01 -15.19 15.16
N THR A 180 9.84 -15.75 16.36
CA THR A 180 10.45 -17.01 16.78
C THR A 180 9.37 -18.07 17.00
N ARG A 181 9.77 -19.33 17.09
CA ARG A 181 8.84 -20.44 17.37
C ARG A 181 8.06 -20.23 18.67
N GLU A 182 8.72 -19.65 19.67
CA GLU A 182 8.19 -19.41 21.00
C GLU A 182 7.09 -18.34 21.02
N ASN A 183 7.28 -17.23 20.27
CA ASN A 183 6.30 -16.14 20.22
C ASN A 183 5.23 -16.34 19.14
N PHE A 184 5.51 -17.08 18.06
CA PHE A 184 4.59 -17.34 16.97
C PHE A 184 3.31 -18.08 17.43
N TRP A 185 3.45 -19.22 18.08
CA TRP A 185 2.30 -20.05 18.41
C TRP A 185 1.29 -19.40 19.36
N PRO A 186 1.72 -18.65 20.41
CA PRO A 186 0.79 -17.87 21.23
C PRO A 186 0.06 -16.80 20.42
N ALA A 187 0.77 -16.05 19.57
CA ALA A 187 0.18 -15.02 18.72
C ALA A 187 -0.78 -15.62 17.69
N PHE A 188 -0.40 -16.71 17.03
CA PHE A 188 -1.24 -17.41 16.05
C PHE A 188 -2.53 -17.96 16.67
N ARG A 189 -2.46 -18.55 17.86
CA ARG A 189 -3.67 -18.99 18.61
C ARG A 189 -4.57 -17.82 18.96
N LYS A 190 -3.99 -16.69 19.41
CA LYS A 190 -4.74 -15.46 19.70
C LYS A 190 -5.41 -14.88 18.44
N ALA A 191 -4.81 -15.08 17.29
CA ALA A 191 -5.38 -14.69 16.00
C ALA A 191 -6.50 -15.62 15.50
N GLY A 192 -6.73 -16.76 16.18
CA GLY A 192 -7.76 -17.77 15.84
C GLY A 192 -7.18 -19.07 15.26
N GLY A 193 -5.86 -19.24 15.20
CA GLY A 193 -5.16 -20.44 14.70
C GLY A 193 -5.23 -21.61 15.69
N THR A 194 -6.42 -22.12 15.94
CA THR A 194 -6.67 -23.25 16.84
C THR A 194 -6.37 -24.58 16.17
N THR A 195 -6.21 -25.66 16.97
CA THR A 195 -6.04 -27.01 16.45
C THR A 195 -7.22 -27.43 15.58
N ALA A 196 -8.45 -27.12 15.99
CA ALA A 196 -9.67 -27.42 15.22
C ALA A 196 -9.65 -26.70 13.86
N PHE A 197 -9.21 -25.45 13.83
CA PHE A 197 -9.06 -24.70 12.58
C PHE A 197 -8.01 -25.31 11.64
N LEU A 198 -6.86 -25.76 12.17
CA LEU A 198 -5.84 -26.42 11.37
C LEU A 198 -6.34 -27.76 10.81
N HIS A 199 -7.13 -28.52 11.56
CA HIS A 199 -7.79 -29.73 11.05
C HIS A 199 -8.77 -29.43 9.92
N LEU A 200 -9.56 -28.36 10.01
CA LEU A 200 -10.45 -27.93 8.94
C LEU A 200 -9.70 -27.66 7.62
N ILE A 201 -8.52 -27.01 7.70
CA ILE A 201 -7.66 -26.80 6.53
C ILE A 201 -7.16 -28.15 5.99
N ASP A 202 -6.67 -29.02 6.86
CA ASP A 202 -6.15 -30.33 6.46
C ASP A 202 -7.22 -31.20 5.79
N GLU A 203 -8.46 -31.20 6.25
CA GLU A 203 -9.59 -31.89 5.60
C GLU A 203 -9.86 -31.31 4.20
N LYS A 204 -9.80 -29.99 4.06
CA LYS A 204 -9.98 -29.32 2.75
C LYS A 204 -8.86 -29.69 1.78
N ILE A 205 -7.61 -29.74 2.24
CA ILE A 205 -6.46 -30.17 1.42
C ILE A 205 -6.62 -31.65 1.03
N LYS A 206 -6.95 -32.51 2.00
CA LYS A 206 -7.12 -33.96 1.80
C LYS A 206 -8.21 -34.28 0.78
N SER A 207 -9.27 -33.49 0.72
CA SER A 207 -10.34 -33.68 -0.26
C SER A 207 -9.89 -33.51 -1.72
N ARG A 208 -8.71 -32.90 -1.96
CA ARG A 208 -8.14 -32.64 -3.28
C ARG A 208 -6.87 -33.42 -3.60
N PHE A 209 -6.12 -33.82 -2.57
CA PHE A 209 -4.80 -34.43 -2.73
C PHE A 209 -4.70 -35.71 -1.90
N GLU A 210 -4.42 -36.83 -2.52
CA GLU A 210 -4.21 -38.12 -1.83
C GLU A 210 -3.01 -38.08 -0.89
N LYS A 211 -1.91 -37.41 -1.33
CA LYS A 211 -0.71 -37.22 -0.51
C LYS A 211 -0.55 -35.76 -0.18
N TYR A 212 -0.60 -35.41 1.09
CA TYR A 212 -0.39 -34.06 1.56
C TYR A 212 0.36 -34.06 2.90
N GLU A 213 1.06 -32.98 3.14
CA GLU A 213 1.60 -32.67 4.47
C GLU A 213 0.62 -31.78 5.22
N SER A 214 0.40 -32.05 6.52
CA SER A 214 -0.51 -31.25 7.32
C SER A 214 -0.04 -29.79 7.41
N ILE A 215 -1.00 -28.87 7.47
CA ILE A 215 -0.71 -27.43 7.62
C ILE A 215 0.06 -27.16 8.91
N SER A 216 -0.25 -27.90 10.00
CA SER A 216 0.48 -27.80 11.26
C SER A 216 1.97 -28.16 11.10
N THR A 217 2.29 -29.19 10.31
CA THR A 217 3.67 -29.56 10.01
C THR A 217 4.36 -28.51 9.16
N THR A 218 3.69 -27.99 8.14
CA THR A 218 4.18 -26.89 7.30
C THR A 218 4.54 -25.67 8.14
N LEU A 219 3.66 -25.22 9.04
CA LEU A 219 3.91 -24.08 9.92
C LEU A 219 5.06 -24.33 10.91
N LYS A 220 5.23 -25.56 11.42
CA LYS A 220 6.38 -25.92 12.28
C LYS A 220 7.70 -25.84 11.51
N LYS A 221 7.72 -26.23 10.24
CA LYS A 221 8.90 -26.23 9.39
C LYS A 221 9.37 -24.82 9.00
N LEU A 222 8.55 -23.78 9.14
CA LEU A 222 8.97 -22.38 8.98
C LEU A 222 10.12 -22.00 9.92
N PHE A 223 10.22 -22.67 11.07
CA PHE A 223 11.26 -22.44 12.10
C PHE A 223 12.41 -23.45 12.01
N SER A 224 12.55 -24.18 10.91
CA SER A 224 13.67 -25.10 10.71
C SER A 224 14.99 -24.33 10.61
N PRO A 225 16.08 -24.82 11.22
CA PRO A 225 17.42 -24.25 11.00
C PRO A 225 17.88 -24.42 9.55
N ASN A 226 17.35 -25.39 8.82
CA ASN A 226 17.65 -25.63 7.40
C ASN A 226 16.82 -24.68 6.51
N SER A 227 17.51 -23.82 5.77
CA SER A 227 16.90 -22.82 4.88
C SER A 227 16.08 -23.44 3.75
N CYS A 228 16.50 -24.59 3.21
CA CYS A 228 15.75 -25.28 2.14
C CYS A 228 14.40 -25.76 2.65
N ILE A 229 14.33 -26.27 3.89
CA ILE A 229 13.07 -26.70 4.52
C ILE A 229 12.16 -25.50 4.76
N ARG A 230 12.69 -24.36 5.24
CA ARG A 230 11.92 -23.12 5.40
C ARG A 230 11.34 -22.66 4.07
N LYS A 231 12.18 -22.52 3.04
CA LYS A 231 11.74 -22.06 1.70
C LYS A 231 10.71 -23.01 1.08
N ALA A 232 10.86 -24.31 1.23
CA ALA A 232 9.86 -25.28 0.78
C ALA A 232 8.52 -25.09 1.50
N SER A 233 8.54 -24.75 2.79
CA SER A 233 7.32 -24.50 3.57
C SER A 233 6.63 -23.19 3.18
N ILE A 234 7.40 -22.13 2.91
CA ILE A 234 6.90 -20.87 2.35
C ILE A 234 6.26 -21.11 0.97
N GLY A 235 6.99 -21.75 0.05
CA GLY A 235 6.47 -22.08 -1.27
C GLY A 235 5.17 -22.90 -1.21
N ARG A 236 5.05 -23.80 -0.24
CA ARG A 236 3.82 -24.57 -0.01
C ARG A 236 2.65 -23.70 0.46
N LEU A 237 2.87 -22.77 1.39
CA LEU A 237 1.82 -21.83 1.83
C LEU A 237 1.32 -20.98 0.67
N ILE A 238 2.24 -20.43 -0.13
CA ILE A 238 1.89 -19.66 -1.33
C ILE A 238 1.12 -20.52 -2.33
N HIS A 239 1.59 -21.73 -2.61
CA HIS A 239 0.92 -22.65 -3.51
C HIS A 239 -0.50 -22.99 -3.05
N LEU A 240 -0.71 -23.24 -1.75
CA LEU A 240 -2.03 -23.47 -1.18
C LEU A 240 -2.94 -22.25 -1.39
N CYS A 241 -2.45 -21.03 -1.21
CA CYS A 241 -3.24 -19.84 -1.49
C CYS A 241 -3.59 -19.75 -2.99
N ILE A 242 -2.62 -19.91 -3.88
CA ILE A 242 -2.82 -19.78 -5.34
C ILE A 242 -3.88 -20.76 -5.86
N ILE A 243 -3.81 -22.04 -5.48
CA ILE A 243 -4.75 -23.06 -5.98
C ILE A 243 -6.17 -22.92 -5.40
N HIS A 244 -6.33 -22.10 -4.36
CA HIS A 244 -7.62 -21.79 -3.74
C HIS A 244 -8.12 -20.38 -4.04
N CYS A 245 -7.45 -19.64 -4.94
CA CYS A 245 -8.00 -18.41 -5.51
C CYS A 245 -9.20 -18.73 -6.40
N ARG A 246 -10.24 -17.90 -6.29
CA ARG A 246 -11.49 -18.03 -7.04
C ARG A 246 -11.94 -16.66 -7.53
N ILE A 247 -12.87 -16.68 -8.50
CA ILE A 247 -13.57 -15.49 -8.96
C ILE A 247 -15.03 -15.62 -8.55
N ARG A 248 -15.56 -14.56 -7.95
CA ARG A 248 -16.98 -14.42 -7.62
C ARG A 248 -17.61 -13.34 -8.47
N HIS A 249 -18.91 -13.47 -8.73
CA HIS A 249 -19.72 -12.46 -9.39
C HIS A 249 -20.44 -11.60 -8.34
N ASN A 250 -20.15 -10.33 -8.33
CA ASN A 250 -20.85 -9.33 -7.53
C ASN A 250 -21.98 -8.72 -8.37
N LYS A 251 -23.21 -9.06 -8.04
CA LYS A 251 -24.42 -8.63 -8.78
C LYS A 251 -24.75 -7.12 -8.64
N ILE A 252 -23.96 -6.38 -7.85
CA ILE A 252 -24.16 -4.94 -7.65
C ILE A 252 -23.84 -4.16 -8.93
N PHE A 253 -22.87 -4.63 -9.73
CA PHE A 253 -22.38 -3.98 -10.94
C PHE A 253 -22.86 -4.69 -12.20
N GLU A 254 -23.12 -3.90 -13.25
CA GLU A 254 -23.49 -4.40 -14.57
C GLU A 254 -22.27 -4.75 -15.41
N HIS A 255 -21.23 -3.90 -15.38
CA HIS A 255 -20.05 -4.08 -16.20
C HIS A 255 -19.18 -5.25 -15.71
N PRO A 256 -18.78 -6.21 -16.57
CA PRO A 256 -18.06 -7.42 -16.17
C PRO A 256 -16.75 -7.16 -15.41
N LEU A 257 -15.99 -6.10 -15.74
CA LEU A 257 -14.76 -5.75 -15.05
C LEU A 257 -14.99 -5.22 -13.62
N LEU A 258 -16.20 -4.84 -13.26
CA LEU A 258 -16.56 -4.38 -11.92
C LEU A 258 -17.32 -5.45 -11.14
N SER A 259 -18.10 -6.29 -11.84
CA SER A 259 -18.89 -7.35 -11.21
C SER A 259 -18.09 -8.60 -10.87
N LEU A 260 -16.91 -8.81 -11.44
CA LEU A 260 -16.05 -9.94 -11.15
C LEU A 260 -14.95 -9.53 -10.15
N ASN A 261 -14.75 -10.34 -9.10
CA ASN A 261 -13.70 -10.11 -8.13
C ASN A 261 -12.98 -11.42 -7.79
N ALA A 262 -11.65 -11.34 -7.73
CA ALA A 262 -10.82 -12.41 -7.18
C ALA A 262 -10.95 -12.44 -5.65
N TYR A 263 -10.89 -13.62 -5.09
CA TYR A 263 -10.88 -13.84 -3.64
C TYR A 263 -10.22 -15.16 -3.30
N LEU A 264 -9.76 -15.28 -2.06
CA LEU A 264 -9.27 -16.54 -1.51
C LEU A 264 -10.42 -17.26 -0.80
N GLU A 265 -10.66 -18.53 -1.16
CA GLU A 265 -11.75 -19.30 -0.53
C GLU A 265 -11.42 -19.68 0.92
N GLU A 266 -12.46 -19.84 1.74
CA GLU A 266 -12.32 -20.34 3.11
C GLU A 266 -11.97 -21.84 3.10
N PRO A 267 -11.13 -22.34 4.04
CA PRO A 267 -10.58 -21.61 5.20
C PRO A 267 -9.23 -20.90 4.95
N PHE A 268 -8.72 -20.87 3.72
CA PHE A 268 -7.40 -20.30 3.39
C PHE A 268 -7.36 -18.78 3.57
N ALA A 269 -8.47 -18.08 3.27
CA ALA A 269 -8.59 -16.65 3.54
C ALA A 269 -8.46 -16.35 5.05
N GLN A 270 -9.01 -17.20 5.90
CA GLN A 270 -8.86 -17.06 7.34
C GLN A 270 -7.43 -17.34 7.79
N LEU A 271 -6.75 -18.35 7.20
CA LEU A 271 -5.35 -18.64 7.50
C LEU A 271 -4.46 -17.43 7.16
N GLN A 272 -4.62 -16.87 5.96
CA GLN A 272 -3.89 -15.68 5.52
C GLN A 272 -4.06 -14.51 6.50
N LYS A 273 -5.29 -14.20 6.91
CA LYS A 273 -5.57 -13.16 7.91
C LYS A 273 -4.99 -13.44 9.28
N GLN A 274 -4.87 -14.71 9.67
CA GLN A 274 -4.24 -15.08 10.95
C GLN A 274 -2.73 -14.86 10.90
N LEU A 275 -2.07 -15.21 9.79
CA LEU A 275 -0.65 -14.97 9.59
C LEU A 275 -0.35 -13.45 9.57
N GLU A 276 -1.14 -12.66 8.84
CA GLU A 276 -1.08 -11.21 8.85
C GLU A 276 -1.20 -10.62 10.27
N LYS A 277 -2.17 -11.07 11.07
CA LYS A 277 -2.33 -10.62 12.46
C LYS A 277 -1.11 -10.95 13.33
N VAL A 278 -0.43 -12.06 13.07
CA VAL A 278 0.83 -12.40 13.76
C VAL A 278 1.90 -11.37 13.42
N ILE A 279 2.08 -11.02 12.14
CA ILE A 279 3.04 -10.01 11.70
C ILE A 279 2.71 -8.65 12.32
N VAL A 280 1.46 -8.21 12.22
CA VAL A 280 1.02 -6.94 12.81
C VAL A 280 1.30 -6.90 14.32
N THR A 281 1.06 -8.00 15.03
CA THR A 281 1.22 -8.04 16.50
C THR A 281 2.67 -8.10 16.93
N LEU A 282 3.48 -8.95 16.29
CA LEU A 282 4.85 -9.23 16.73
C LEU A 282 5.90 -8.32 16.08
N VAL A 283 5.61 -7.79 14.90
CA VAL A 283 6.56 -6.98 14.13
C VAL A 283 6.12 -5.53 14.06
N ILE A 284 5.02 -5.24 13.37
CA ILE A 284 4.60 -3.86 13.09
C ILE A 284 4.37 -3.07 14.38
N LYS A 285 3.71 -3.65 15.38
CA LYS A 285 3.45 -3.02 16.68
C LYS A 285 4.59 -3.13 17.67
N SER A 286 5.74 -3.68 17.27
CA SER A 286 6.90 -3.75 18.16
C SER A 286 7.51 -2.35 18.39
N PRO A 287 8.03 -2.05 19.58
CA PRO A 287 8.65 -0.75 19.86
C PRO A 287 9.74 -0.37 18.86
N ASN A 288 10.55 -1.33 18.44
CA ASN A 288 11.65 -1.08 17.50
C ASN A 288 11.15 -0.56 16.14
N VAL A 289 10.08 -1.16 15.58
CA VAL A 289 9.49 -0.71 14.32
C VAL A 289 8.78 0.63 14.51
N GLN A 290 8.06 0.80 15.62
CA GLN A 290 7.37 2.05 15.93
C GLN A 290 8.33 3.23 16.13
N HIS A 291 9.52 3.00 16.71
CA HIS A 291 10.56 4.04 16.82
C HIS A 291 11.09 4.47 15.44
N LEU A 292 11.27 3.52 14.52
CA LEU A 292 11.71 3.82 13.15
C LEU A 292 10.64 4.57 12.36
N GLU A 293 9.38 4.18 12.50
CA GLU A 293 8.25 4.89 11.90
C GLU A 293 8.17 6.34 12.37
N PHE A 294 8.25 6.56 13.69
CA PHE A 294 8.26 7.90 14.28
C PHE A 294 9.47 8.74 13.83
N LYS A 295 10.66 8.13 13.76
CA LYS A 295 11.86 8.79 13.22
C LYS A 295 11.63 9.23 11.78
N GLY A 296 11.06 8.35 10.95
CA GLY A 296 10.76 8.65 9.55
C GLY A 296 9.76 9.80 9.40
N GLN A 297 8.70 9.84 10.23
CA GLN A 297 7.74 10.95 10.26
C GLN A 297 8.44 12.28 10.51
N ARG A 298 9.31 12.34 11.51
CA ARG A 298 10.06 13.56 11.85
C ARG A 298 10.93 14.02 10.68
N ILE A 299 11.69 13.10 10.08
CA ILE A 299 12.57 13.41 8.95
C ILE A 299 11.75 14.03 7.80
N VAL A 300 10.64 13.42 7.42
CA VAL A 300 9.79 13.92 6.32
C VAL A 300 9.20 15.29 6.62
N ILE A 301 8.70 15.51 7.85
CA ILE A 301 8.13 16.81 8.24
C ILE A 301 9.19 17.92 8.23
N GLU A 302 10.37 17.67 8.80
CA GLU A 302 11.44 18.65 8.88
C GLU A 302 12.03 18.95 7.48
N LEU A 303 12.17 17.94 6.62
CA LEU A 303 12.53 18.14 5.22
C LEU A 303 11.49 18.98 4.49
N PHE A 304 10.20 18.67 4.64
CA PHE A 304 9.13 19.43 4.00
C PHE A 304 9.20 20.91 4.38
N LYS A 305 9.39 21.20 5.66
CA LYS A 305 9.49 22.58 6.18
C LYS A 305 10.75 23.30 5.69
N ALA A 306 11.89 22.64 5.63
CA ALA A 306 13.12 23.22 5.12
C ALA A 306 12.96 23.61 3.62
N LEU A 307 12.44 22.68 2.82
CA LEU A 307 12.20 22.91 1.38
C LEU A 307 11.12 23.98 1.13
N GLU A 308 10.15 24.11 2.02
CA GLU A 308 9.11 25.12 1.98
C GLU A 308 9.62 26.51 2.35
N MET A 309 10.54 26.60 3.31
CA MET A 309 11.09 27.85 3.81
C MET A 309 11.92 28.58 2.76
N ASP A 310 12.74 27.87 2.01
CA ASP A 310 13.59 28.43 0.95
C ASP A 310 13.72 27.46 -0.24
N PRO A 311 12.68 27.41 -1.11
CA PRO A 311 12.64 26.47 -2.22
C PRO A 311 13.74 26.68 -3.26
N GLU A 312 14.16 27.94 -3.48
CA GLU A 312 15.23 28.29 -4.44
C GLU A 312 16.56 27.68 -4.01
N ARG A 313 16.85 27.72 -2.72
CA ARG A 313 18.11 27.25 -2.15
C ARG A 313 18.17 25.73 -1.98
N PHE A 314 17.04 25.08 -1.69
CA PHE A 314 17.02 23.69 -1.27
C PHE A 314 16.47 22.70 -2.31
N LEU A 315 15.66 23.14 -3.26
CA LEU A 315 15.18 22.26 -4.32
C LEU A 315 16.22 22.10 -5.43
N PRO A 316 16.33 20.91 -6.04
CA PRO A 316 17.08 20.75 -7.27
C PRO A 316 16.55 21.68 -8.38
N GLU A 317 17.44 22.16 -9.24
CA GLU A 317 17.11 23.14 -10.29
C GLU A 317 15.88 22.76 -11.13
N SER A 318 15.77 21.49 -11.52
CA SER A 318 14.64 21.01 -12.31
C SER A 318 13.31 21.04 -11.53
N THR A 319 13.36 20.75 -10.24
CA THR A 319 12.19 20.78 -9.35
C THR A 319 11.81 22.22 -9.04
N PHE A 320 12.80 23.08 -8.80
CA PHE A 320 12.57 24.52 -8.59
C PHE A 320 11.94 25.19 -9.81
N LYS A 321 12.38 24.87 -11.04
CA LYS A 321 11.72 25.33 -12.26
C LYS A 321 10.23 24.95 -12.31
N THR A 322 9.88 23.75 -11.84
CA THR A 322 8.48 23.31 -11.76
C THR A 322 7.73 24.06 -10.65
N TYR A 323 8.39 24.33 -9.54
CA TYR A 323 7.84 25.06 -8.39
C TYR A 323 7.46 26.50 -8.77
N ILE A 324 8.33 27.25 -9.44
CA ILE A 324 8.04 28.64 -9.86
C ILE A 324 6.98 28.73 -10.96
N GLN A 325 6.80 27.68 -11.77
CA GLN A 325 5.75 27.59 -12.78
C GLN A 325 4.39 27.20 -12.19
N ALA A 326 4.34 26.80 -10.92
CA ALA A 326 3.10 26.40 -10.26
C ALA A 326 2.17 27.62 -10.09
N LYS A 327 0.88 27.42 -10.40
CA LYS A 327 -0.11 28.51 -10.52
C LYS A 327 -0.47 29.20 -9.19
N ASN A 328 -0.28 28.52 -8.08
CA ASN A 328 -0.66 28.98 -6.74
C ASN A 328 0.10 28.21 -5.67
N GLU A 329 0.01 28.67 -4.42
CA GLU A 329 0.65 28.05 -3.26
C GLU A 329 0.33 26.56 -3.12
N LYS A 330 -0.92 26.16 -3.29
CA LYS A 330 -1.32 24.76 -3.25
C LYS A 330 -0.57 23.88 -4.25
N ALA A 331 -0.36 24.38 -5.46
CA ALA A 331 0.40 23.68 -6.49
C ALA A 331 1.90 23.67 -6.17
N GLN A 332 2.44 24.74 -5.57
CA GLN A 332 3.82 24.82 -5.10
C GLN A 332 4.10 23.80 -3.99
N LYS A 333 3.23 23.72 -2.96
CA LYS A 333 3.33 22.71 -1.91
C LYS A 333 3.27 21.29 -2.49
N ARG A 334 2.43 21.07 -3.52
CA ARG A 334 2.34 19.78 -4.20
C ARG A 334 3.66 19.40 -4.89
N VAL A 335 4.40 20.35 -5.46
CA VAL A 335 5.73 20.08 -6.06
C VAL A 335 6.72 19.63 -5.00
N ILE A 336 6.74 20.28 -3.83
CA ILE A 336 7.59 19.85 -2.70
C ILE A 336 7.20 18.44 -2.23
N CYS A 337 5.89 18.19 -2.07
CA CYS A 337 5.35 16.89 -1.68
C CYS A 337 5.75 15.79 -2.68
N ASP A 338 5.59 16.03 -3.98
CA ASP A 338 5.97 15.09 -5.05
C ASP A 338 7.47 14.79 -5.02
N TYR A 339 8.30 15.80 -4.75
CA TYR A 339 9.74 15.63 -4.66
C TYR A 339 10.14 14.75 -3.46
N ILE A 340 9.57 15.00 -2.28
CA ILE A 340 9.83 14.18 -1.09
C ILE A 340 9.28 12.76 -1.28
N ALA A 341 8.07 12.63 -1.80
CA ALA A 341 7.45 11.33 -2.03
C ALA A 341 8.23 10.44 -3.01
N GLY A 342 9.00 11.04 -3.91
CA GLY A 342 9.86 10.33 -4.86
C GLY A 342 11.24 9.96 -4.32
N MET A 343 11.55 10.25 -3.06
CA MET A 343 12.82 9.88 -2.44
C MET A 343 12.80 8.43 -1.97
N THR A 344 13.98 7.79 -1.96
CA THR A 344 14.20 6.57 -1.18
C THR A 344 14.46 6.93 0.28
N ASP A 345 14.31 5.97 1.21
CA ASP A 345 14.64 6.15 2.63
C ASP A 345 16.07 6.65 2.81
N GLU A 346 17.01 6.06 2.07
CA GLU A 346 18.42 6.43 2.13
C GLU A 346 18.67 7.85 1.64
N TYR A 347 18.03 8.24 0.53
CA TYR A 347 18.16 9.60 0.00
C TYR A 347 17.59 10.63 0.96
N ALA A 348 16.40 10.38 1.51
CA ALA A 348 15.78 11.26 2.50
C ALA A 348 16.63 11.39 3.77
N ALA A 349 17.20 10.27 4.26
CA ALA A 349 18.12 10.30 5.41
C ALA A 349 19.37 11.12 5.13
N LYS A 350 20.03 10.92 3.99
CA LYS A 350 21.24 11.67 3.60
C LYS A 350 20.95 13.17 3.44
N LEU A 351 19.82 13.51 2.80
CA LEU A 351 19.42 14.92 2.65
C LEU A 351 19.16 15.56 4.01
N TYR A 352 18.46 14.84 4.91
CA TYR A 352 18.21 15.28 6.28
C TYR A 352 19.52 15.52 7.05
N GLU A 353 20.44 14.55 7.03
CA GLU A 353 21.74 14.68 7.69
C GLU A 353 22.53 15.88 7.15
N ARG A 354 22.51 16.09 5.85
CA ARG A 354 23.21 17.22 5.19
C ARG A 354 22.67 18.58 5.61
N ILE A 355 21.37 18.70 5.85
CA ILE A 355 20.73 19.98 6.23
C ILE A 355 20.82 20.23 7.73
N PHE A 356 20.62 19.18 8.56
CA PHE A 356 20.37 19.33 9.98
C PHE A 356 21.49 18.81 10.89
N CYS A 357 22.41 17.98 10.37
CA CYS A 357 23.45 17.40 11.21
C CYS A 357 24.80 18.13 11.03
N PRO A 358 25.35 18.80 12.08
CA PRO A 358 26.56 19.63 11.97
C PRO A 358 27.82 18.90 11.49
N HIS A 359 27.88 17.57 11.69
CA HIS A 359 29.05 16.75 11.35
C HIS A 359 28.92 15.99 10.03
N ARG A 360 27.87 16.25 9.25
CA ARG A 360 27.57 15.57 8.00
C ARG A 360 27.40 16.58 6.86
N GLY A 361 27.73 16.13 5.65
CA GLY A 361 27.59 16.92 4.43
C GLY A 361 28.86 17.69 4.08
N SER A 362 29.43 17.34 2.93
CA SER A 362 30.49 18.07 2.26
C SER A 362 30.00 18.58 0.93
N VAL A 363 30.50 19.73 0.45
CA VAL A 363 30.21 20.25 -0.90
C VAL A 363 30.69 19.31 -1.99
N PHE A 364 31.59 18.39 -1.68
CA PHE A 364 32.11 17.36 -2.60
C PHE A 364 31.32 16.04 -2.54
N GLU A 365 30.41 15.87 -1.58
CA GLU A 365 29.56 14.69 -1.47
C GLU A 365 28.35 14.83 -2.39
N ARG A 366 28.16 13.87 -3.31
CA ARG A 366 26.94 13.76 -4.11
C ARG A 366 25.87 13.00 -3.31
N LEU A 367 24.63 13.46 -3.36
CA LEU A 367 23.46 12.76 -2.80
C LEU A 367 23.10 11.56 -3.65
#